data_6355a6b76d6982aeb0f222a4f3db77e4
#
_entry.id   6355a6b76d6982aeb0f222a4f3db77e4
#
_cell.length_a   1.000
_cell.length_b   1.000
_cell.length_c   1.000
_cell.angle_alpha   90.00
_cell.angle_beta   90.00
_cell.angle_gamma   90.00
#
_symmetry.space_group_name_H-M   'P 1'
#
loop_
_entity.id
_entity.type
_entity.pdbx_description
1 polymer ?
#
loop_
_entity_poly.entity_id
_entity_poly.type
_entity_poly.pdbx_seq_one_letter_code
_entity_poly.pdbx_strand_id
1 'polypeptide(L)'
;AYGDDVMTDQTMRTLAAEMIREKVLQETEEEVPYAVAVEIDEFVEQGKLAKIRASILVERETQKGILIGKQGERLKSIGTQARLDMERLFGMKVFLELWVKVRKSWREDEQTLVELGY
;
A
#
# COMPACT_ATOMS: atom_id res chain seq x y z
N ALA A 1 -19.22 1.87 11.76
CA ALA A 1 -18.07 2.31 12.49
C ALA A 1 -17.89 3.83 12.44
N TYR A 2 -18.21 4.40 11.32
CA TYR A 2 -18.09 5.84 11.16
C TYR A 2 -19.43 6.57 11.27
N GLY A 3 -20.50 5.82 11.42
CA GLY A 3 -21.83 6.39 11.62
C GLY A 3 -22.18 7.40 10.55
N ASP A 4 -22.45 8.63 10.99
CA ASP A 4 -22.74 9.72 10.08
C ASP A 4 -21.48 10.45 9.60
N ASP A 5 -20.32 10.03 10.10
CA ASP A 5 -19.05 10.66 9.73
C ASP A 5 -18.62 10.22 8.35
N VAL A 6 -18.20 11.18 7.55
CA VAL A 6 -17.65 10.92 6.23
C VAL A 6 -16.13 10.79 6.35
N MET A 7 -15.57 9.72 5.84
CA MET A 7 -14.12 9.59 5.78
C MET A 7 -13.54 10.63 4.85
N THR A 8 -12.53 11.36 5.33
CA THR A 8 -11.81 12.31 4.48
C THR A 8 -10.89 11.55 3.54
N ASP A 9 -10.50 12.18 2.44
CA ASP A 9 -9.52 11.61 1.52
C ASP A 9 -8.23 11.25 2.25
N GLN A 10 -7.79 12.12 3.15
CA GLN A 10 -6.56 11.89 3.90
C GLN A 10 -6.67 10.64 4.77
N THR A 11 -7.80 10.45 5.43
CA THR A 11 -8.04 9.28 6.26
C THR A 11 -8.07 8.01 5.41
N MET A 12 -8.76 8.05 4.26
CA MET A 12 -8.85 6.91 3.36
C MET A 12 -7.48 6.54 2.80
N ARG A 13 -6.66 7.53 2.45
CA ARG A 13 -5.29 7.28 1.99
C ARG A 13 -4.45 6.61 3.06
N THR A 14 -4.54 7.09 4.29
CA THR A 14 -3.81 6.52 5.42
C THR A 14 -4.22 5.07 5.66
N LEU A 15 -5.52 4.80 5.68
CA LEU A 15 -6.03 3.45 5.88
C LEU A 15 -5.64 2.52 4.74
N ALA A 16 -5.70 3.01 3.50
CA ALA A 16 -5.28 2.22 2.34
C ALA A 16 -3.80 1.82 2.45
N ALA A 17 -2.95 2.77 2.82
CA ALA A 17 -1.53 2.49 3.00
C ALA A 17 -1.30 1.45 4.09
N GLU A 18 -2.01 1.58 5.21
CA GLU A 18 -1.90 0.62 6.31
C GLU A 18 -2.36 -0.78 5.91
N MET A 19 -3.44 -0.89 5.15
CA MET A 19 -3.94 -2.18 4.68
C MET A 19 -2.95 -2.87 3.74
N ILE A 20 -2.35 -2.10 2.84
CA ILE A 20 -1.34 -2.64 1.94
C ILE A 20 -0.13 -3.11 2.74
N ARG A 21 0.35 -2.28 3.66
CA ARG A 21 1.51 -2.61 4.47
C ARG A 21 1.27 -3.87 5.30
N GLU A 22 0.07 -4.00 5.87
CA GLU A 22 -0.30 -5.18 6.64
C GLU A 22 -0.20 -6.45 5.79
N LYS A 23 -0.71 -6.40 4.55
CA LYS A 23 -0.66 -7.57 3.66
C LYS A 23 0.77 -7.88 3.24
N VAL A 24 1.58 -6.85 3.01
CA VAL A 24 3.01 -7.06 2.71
C VAL A 24 3.67 -7.82 3.84
N LEU A 25 3.47 -7.38 5.08
CA LEU A 25 4.09 -8.00 6.23
C LEU A 25 3.59 -9.44 6.44
N GLN A 26 2.30 -9.68 6.23
CA GLN A 26 1.73 -11.02 6.35
C GLN A 26 2.29 -11.98 5.30
N GLU A 27 2.42 -11.53 4.06
CA GLU A 27 2.88 -12.37 2.97
C GLU A 27 4.38 -12.64 3.01
N THR A 28 5.15 -11.73 3.54
CA THR A 28 6.61 -11.86 3.57
C THR A 28 7.14 -12.31 4.92
N GLU A 29 6.34 -12.19 5.95
CA GLU A 29 6.71 -12.57 7.32
C GLU A 29 8.07 -12.00 7.72
N GLU A 30 9.09 -12.85 7.87
CA GLU A 30 10.40 -12.43 8.33
C GLU A 30 11.35 -12.04 7.19
N GLU A 31 10.94 -12.22 5.95
CA GLU A 31 11.82 -11.97 4.81
C GLU A 31 12.05 -10.48 4.56
N VAL A 32 11.03 -9.63 4.80
CA VAL A 32 11.13 -8.18 4.61
C VAL A 32 10.42 -7.46 5.77
N PRO A 33 10.81 -7.72 7.02
CA PRO A 33 9.94 -7.38 8.15
C PRO A 33 9.78 -5.90 8.48
N TYR A 34 10.83 -5.12 8.37
CA TYR A 34 10.79 -3.75 8.91
C TYR A 34 11.15 -2.65 7.93
N ALA A 35 11.62 -2.99 6.78
CA ALA A 35 12.10 -2.01 5.80
C ALA A 35 11.10 -1.80 4.67
N VAL A 36 9.83 -1.66 5.04
CA VAL A 36 8.75 -1.48 4.07
C VAL A 36 7.91 -0.27 4.44
N ALA A 37 7.70 0.60 3.48
CA ALA A 37 6.78 1.71 3.60
C ALA A 37 5.86 1.72 2.39
N VAL A 38 4.69 2.32 2.52
CA VAL A 38 3.72 2.42 1.43
C VAL A 38 3.37 3.87 1.20
N GLU A 39 3.47 4.28 -0.05
CA GLU A 39 3.11 5.63 -0.49
C GLU A 39 1.92 5.54 -1.41
N ILE A 40 0.86 6.28 -1.12
CA ILE A 40 -0.30 6.37 -2.00
C ILE A 40 -0.02 7.44 -3.04
N ASP A 41 0.21 7.01 -4.28
CA ASP A 41 0.55 7.92 -5.37
C ASP A 41 -0.68 8.60 -5.94
N GLU A 42 -1.80 7.89 -5.98
CA GLU A 42 -3.04 8.42 -6.53
C GLU A 42 -4.22 7.79 -5.81
N PHE A 43 -5.20 8.61 -5.49
CA PHE A 43 -6.45 8.16 -4.92
C PHE A 43 -7.57 9.02 -5.52
N VAL A 44 -8.33 8.46 -6.43
CA VAL A 44 -9.39 9.17 -7.15
C VAL A 44 -10.71 8.43 -7.01
N GLU A 45 -11.72 9.11 -6.52
CA GLU A 45 -13.06 8.56 -6.47
C GLU A 45 -13.82 8.94 -7.72
N GLN A 46 -14.45 7.96 -8.37
CA GLN A 46 -15.27 8.15 -9.56
C GLN A 46 -16.56 7.38 -9.34
N GLY A 47 -17.60 8.08 -8.90
CA GLY A 47 -18.86 7.44 -8.56
C GLY A 47 -18.65 6.46 -7.40
N LYS A 48 -18.92 5.18 -7.63
CA LYS A 48 -18.76 4.14 -6.62
C LYS A 48 -17.47 3.35 -6.79
N LEU A 49 -16.52 3.91 -7.52
CA LEU A 49 -15.23 3.29 -7.76
C LEU A 49 -14.11 4.18 -7.22
N ALA A 50 -13.21 3.62 -6.47
CA ALA A 50 -11.99 4.29 -6.05
C ALA A 50 -10.82 3.71 -6.85
N LYS A 51 -10.09 4.56 -7.53
CA LYS A 51 -8.86 4.18 -8.23
C LYS A 51 -7.69 4.57 -7.36
N ILE A 52 -6.92 3.58 -6.96
CA ILE A 52 -5.81 3.76 -6.04
C ILE A 52 -4.55 3.22 -6.69
N ARG A 53 -3.51 4.04 -6.72
CA ARG A 53 -2.19 3.60 -7.14
C ARG A 53 -1.24 3.84 -5.98
N ALA A 54 -0.47 2.82 -5.65
CA ALA A 54 0.42 2.87 -4.50
C ALA A 54 1.77 2.26 -4.84
N SER A 55 2.78 2.76 -4.17
CA SER A 55 4.14 2.25 -4.28
C SER A 55 4.56 1.66 -2.94
N ILE A 56 5.12 0.47 -2.99
CA ILE A 56 5.71 -0.18 -1.84
C ILE A 56 7.20 0.08 -1.91
N LEU A 57 7.73 0.78 -0.91
CA LEU A 57 9.14 1.16 -0.89
C LEU A 57 9.95 0.16 -0.09
N VAL A 58 11.01 -0.34 -0.69
CA VAL A 58 11.97 -1.22 -0.04
C VAL A 58 13.37 -0.63 -0.22
N GLU A 59 14.33 -1.13 0.55
CA GLU A 59 15.69 -0.59 0.50
C GLU A 59 16.60 -1.33 -0.47
N ARG A 60 16.28 -2.59 -0.83
CA ARG A 60 17.16 -3.43 -1.62
C ARG A 60 16.43 -4.14 -2.75
N GLU A 61 17.16 -4.40 -3.83
CA GLU A 61 16.62 -5.15 -4.96
C GLU A 61 16.16 -6.56 -4.58
N THR A 62 16.88 -7.20 -3.65
CA THR A 62 16.50 -8.53 -3.18
C THR A 62 15.13 -8.51 -2.51
N GLN A 63 14.82 -7.45 -1.76
CA GLN A 63 13.53 -7.28 -1.12
C GLN A 63 12.43 -7.07 -2.16
N LYS A 64 12.73 -6.29 -3.20
CA LYS A 64 11.79 -6.10 -4.30
C LYS A 64 11.43 -7.42 -4.96
N GLY A 65 12.44 -8.25 -5.23
CA GLY A 65 12.20 -9.58 -5.82
C GLY A 65 11.33 -10.45 -4.94
N ILE A 66 11.55 -10.42 -3.63
CA ILE A 66 10.75 -11.17 -2.68
C ILE A 66 9.29 -10.74 -2.72
N LEU A 67 9.06 -9.42 -2.75
CA LEU A 67 7.69 -8.87 -2.77
C LEU A 67 6.94 -9.19 -4.06
N ILE A 68 7.61 -9.13 -5.19
CA ILE A 68 6.99 -9.45 -6.47
C ILE A 68 6.69 -10.94 -6.54
N GLY A 69 7.65 -11.76 -6.09
CA GLY A 69 7.51 -13.20 -6.09
C GLY A 69 7.63 -13.78 -7.49
N LYS A 70 7.47 -15.10 -7.55
CA LYS A 70 7.57 -15.82 -8.82
C LYS A 70 6.43 -15.40 -9.75
N GLN A 71 6.79 -14.86 -10.92
CA GLN A 71 5.82 -14.42 -11.93
C GLN A 71 4.82 -13.37 -11.39
N GLY A 72 5.25 -12.62 -10.38
CA GLY A 72 4.40 -11.57 -9.79
C GLY A 72 3.29 -12.08 -8.90
N GLU A 73 3.29 -13.35 -8.55
CA GLU A 73 2.19 -13.95 -7.76
C GLU A 73 2.03 -13.35 -6.38
N ARG A 74 3.14 -13.08 -5.69
CA ARG A 74 3.06 -12.54 -4.34
C ARG A 74 2.47 -11.13 -4.34
N LEU A 75 2.95 -10.28 -5.25
CA LEU A 75 2.42 -8.92 -5.37
C LEU A 75 0.94 -8.92 -5.75
N LYS A 76 0.54 -9.84 -6.62
CA LYS A 76 -0.86 -9.99 -7.00
C LYS A 76 -1.71 -10.41 -5.80
N SER A 77 -1.21 -11.32 -4.98
CA SER A 77 -1.92 -11.76 -3.77
C SER A 77 -2.08 -10.61 -2.78
N ILE A 78 -1.01 -9.85 -2.57
CA ILE A 78 -1.04 -8.67 -1.70
C ILE A 78 -2.10 -7.68 -2.20
N GLY A 79 -2.08 -7.39 -3.49
CA GLY A 79 -3.03 -6.46 -4.08
C GLY A 79 -4.48 -6.91 -3.94
N THR A 80 -4.74 -8.18 -4.21
CA THR A 80 -6.10 -8.73 -4.10
C THR A 80 -6.62 -8.65 -2.68
N GLN A 81 -5.81 -9.06 -1.71
CA GLN A 81 -6.22 -9.05 -0.31
C GLN A 81 -6.45 -7.63 0.21
N ALA A 82 -5.53 -6.72 -0.12
CA ALA A 82 -5.67 -5.33 0.30
C ALA A 82 -6.91 -4.68 -0.34
N ARG A 83 -7.12 -4.93 -1.61
CA ARG A 83 -8.29 -4.42 -2.33
C ARG A 83 -9.60 -4.86 -1.69
N LEU A 84 -9.70 -6.13 -1.34
CA LEU A 84 -10.91 -6.66 -0.72
C LEU A 84 -11.15 -6.03 0.66
N ASP A 85 -10.10 -5.83 1.43
CA ASP A 85 -10.23 -5.15 2.72
C ASP A 85 -10.69 -3.71 2.55
N MET A 86 -10.13 -3.00 1.54
CA MET A 86 -10.52 -1.63 1.24
C MET A 86 -11.98 -1.55 0.81
N GLU A 87 -12.43 -2.47 -0.03
CA GLU A 87 -13.82 -2.50 -0.48
C GLU A 87 -14.77 -2.67 0.69
N ARG A 88 -14.42 -3.53 1.63
CA ARG A 88 -15.25 -3.74 2.82
C ARG A 88 -15.31 -2.49 3.71
N LEU A 89 -14.16 -1.84 3.89
CA LEU A 89 -14.12 -0.68 4.77
C LEU A 89 -14.71 0.57 4.12
N PHE A 90 -14.38 0.82 2.86
CA PHE A 90 -14.82 2.04 2.16
C PHE A 90 -16.23 1.93 1.60
N GLY A 91 -16.75 0.72 1.47
CA GLY A 91 -18.09 0.53 0.93
C GLY A 91 -18.21 0.84 -0.55
N MET A 92 -17.14 0.66 -1.31
CA MET A 92 -17.14 0.93 -2.75
C MET A 92 -16.20 -0.03 -3.45
N LYS A 93 -16.31 -0.11 -4.76
CA LYS A 93 -15.38 -0.89 -5.57
C LYS A 93 -14.03 -0.21 -5.58
N VAL A 94 -12.97 -1.00 -5.58
CA VAL A 94 -11.60 -0.49 -5.59
C VAL A 94 -10.82 -1.11 -6.74
N PHE A 95 -10.19 -0.26 -7.53
CA PHE A 95 -9.17 -0.66 -8.50
C PHE A 95 -7.82 -0.29 -7.88
N LEU A 96 -7.02 -1.29 -7.56
CA LEU A 96 -5.74 -1.09 -6.88
C LEU A 96 -4.60 -1.51 -7.78
N GLU A 97 -3.67 -0.58 -8.01
CA GLU A 97 -2.45 -0.83 -8.77
C GLU A 97 -1.26 -0.65 -7.84
N LEU A 98 -0.43 -1.68 -7.73
CA LEU A 98 0.73 -1.67 -6.85
C LEU A 98 2.03 -1.71 -7.63
N TRP A 99 2.99 -0.91 -7.18
CA TRP A 99 4.35 -0.90 -7.70
C TRP A 99 5.31 -1.16 -6.54
N VAL A 100 6.42 -1.80 -6.82
CA VAL A 100 7.49 -1.95 -5.84
C VAL A 100 8.67 -1.13 -6.31
N LYS A 101 9.14 -0.23 -5.46
CA LYS A 101 10.25 0.67 -5.77
C LYS A 101 11.37 0.48 -4.77
N VAL A 102 12.60 0.44 -5.28
CA VAL A 102 13.78 0.40 -4.42
C VAL A 102 14.23 1.83 -4.21
N ARG A 103 14.33 2.22 -2.94
CA ARG A 103 14.82 3.53 -2.57
C ARG A 103 15.80 3.33 -1.42
N LYS A 104 17.07 3.30 -1.73
CA LYS A 104 18.12 3.00 -0.77
C LYS A 104 18.07 3.96 0.40
N SER A 105 18.15 3.41 1.61
CA SER A 105 18.18 4.20 2.84
C SER A 105 17.04 5.19 3.00
N TRP A 106 15.83 4.80 2.51
CA TRP A 106 14.67 5.71 2.58
C TRP A 106 14.34 6.12 4.02
N ARG A 107 14.65 5.27 5.00
CA ARG A 107 14.39 5.59 6.41
C ARG A 107 15.26 6.73 6.93
N GLU A 108 16.37 6.98 6.28
CA GLU A 108 17.30 8.06 6.65
C GLU A 108 17.16 9.28 5.76
N ASP A 109 16.35 9.17 4.71
CA ASP A 109 16.13 10.25 3.75
C ASP A 109 14.99 11.13 4.24
N GLU A 110 15.33 12.33 4.67
CA GLU A 110 14.38 13.29 5.20
C GLU A 110 13.26 13.61 4.21
N GLN A 111 13.60 13.80 2.95
CA GLN A 111 12.61 14.09 1.92
C GLN A 111 11.63 12.94 1.75
N THR A 112 12.12 11.72 1.71
CA THR A 112 11.27 10.54 1.60
C THR A 112 10.34 10.42 2.80
N LEU A 113 10.85 10.65 4.01
CA LEU A 113 10.05 10.60 5.21
C LEU A 113 8.94 11.64 5.19
N VAL A 114 9.23 12.84 4.71
CA VAL A 114 8.23 13.90 4.56
C VAL A 114 7.15 13.48 3.56
N GLU A 115 7.53 12.93 2.42
CA GLU A 115 6.59 12.46 1.40
C GLU A 115 5.68 11.36 1.93
N LEU A 116 6.18 10.53 2.86
CA LEU A 116 5.42 9.46 3.47
C LEU A 116 4.54 9.93 4.64
N GLY A 117 4.70 11.19 5.07
CA GLY A 117 3.92 11.74 6.15
C GLY A 117 4.51 11.52 7.54
N TYR A 118 5.78 11.23 7.61
CA TYR A 118 6.45 11.05 8.90
C TYR A 118 7.09 12.33 9.44
#